data_f5e14888c55cfe018dd664561e553c13
#
_entry.id   f5e14888c55cfe018dd664561e553c13
#
_cell.length_a   1.000
_cell.length_b   1.000
_cell.length_c   1.000
_cell.angle_alpha   90.00
_cell.angle_beta   90.00
_cell.angle_gamma   90.00
#
_symmetry.space_group_name_H-M   'P 1'
#
loop_
_entity.id
_entity.type
_entity.pdbx_description
1 polymer ?
#
loop_
_entity_poly.entity_id
_entity_poly.type
_entity_poly.pdbx_seq_one_letter_code
_entity_poly.pdbx_strand_id
1 'polypeptide(L)'
;MGVLVLLEMDGPTEVVLAAAYDLEARRPTPFKLAQSIAPTESGVVVATFWTSAEDRDAYQSEPEHREALQSTGLLDAVTEMRSRVFEDATLRLV
;
A
#
# COMPACT_ATOMS: atom_id res chain seq x y z
N MET A 1 10.13 15.79 -5.34
CA MET A 1 9.23 15.14 -6.31
C MET A 1 8.61 13.91 -5.69
N GLY A 2 7.34 13.73 -5.91
CA GLY A 2 6.61 12.62 -5.34
C GLY A 2 6.80 11.30 -6.08
N VAL A 3 6.32 10.24 -5.47
CA VAL A 3 6.37 8.88 -6.02
C VAL A 3 4.98 8.29 -6.01
N LEU A 4 4.53 7.80 -7.17
CA LEU A 4 3.28 7.05 -7.30
C LEU A 4 3.62 5.56 -7.31
N VAL A 5 2.93 4.79 -6.47
CA VAL A 5 3.08 3.34 -6.41
C VAL A 5 1.74 2.68 -6.69
N LEU A 6 1.73 1.78 -7.66
CA LEU A 6 0.60 0.89 -7.93
C LEU A 6 0.96 -0.49 -7.43
N LEU A 7 0.13 -1.03 -6.55
CA LEU A 7 0.32 -2.35 -5.95
C LEU A 7 -0.90 -3.20 -6.25
N GLU A 8 -0.70 -4.33 -6.92
CA GLU A 8 -1.73 -5.33 -7.16
C GLU A 8 -1.46 -6.54 -6.28
N MET A 9 -2.47 -6.97 -5.55
CA MET A 9 -2.39 -8.11 -4.65
C MET A 9 -3.46 -9.12 -5.02
N ASP A 10 -3.06 -10.33 -5.38
CA ASP A 10 -3.97 -11.42 -5.66
C ASP A 10 -4.27 -12.21 -4.39
N GLY A 11 -5.50 -12.64 -4.24
CA GLY A 11 -5.99 -13.40 -3.10
C GLY A 11 -7.49 -13.25 -2.96
N PRO A 12 -8.11 -13.87 -1.94
CA PRO A 12 -9.55 -13.68 -1.71
C PRO A 12 -9.85 -12.20 -1.49
N THR A 13 -10.61 -11.60 -2.40
CA THR A 13 -10.81 -10.15 -2.46
C THR A 13 -11.27 -9.55 -1.13
N GLU A 14 -12.28 -10.12 -0.50
CA GLU A 14 -12.80 -9.58 0.76
C GLU A 14 -11.79 -9.65 1.90
N VAL A 15 -11.02 -10.73 1.95
CA VAL A 15 -9.99 -10.93 2.99
C VAL A 15 -8.83 -9.96 2.79
N VAL A 16 -8.33 -9.85 1.56
CA VAL A 16 -7.22 -8.94 1.24
C VAL A 16 -7.64 -7.48 1.44
N LEU A 17 -8.87 -7.14 1.03
CA LEU A 17 -9.39 -5.78 1.19
C LEU A 17 -9.48 -5.38 2.67
N ALA A 18 -10.04 -6.26 3.51
CA ALA A 18 -10.14 -6.00 4.95
C ALA A 18 -8.76 -5.84 5.60
N ALA A 19 -7.81 -6.70 5.22
CA ALA A 19 -6.44 -6.63 5.74
C ALA A 19 -5.73 -5.34 5.30
N ALA A 20 -5.94 -4.90 4.07
CA ALA A 20 -5.37 -3.66 3.56
C ALA A 20 -5.89 -2.44 4.33
N TYR A 21 -7.20 -2.37 4.57
CA TYR A 21 -7.77 -1.29 5.38
C TYR A 21 -7.27 -1.31 6.82
N ASP A 22 -7.14 -2.50 7.41
CA ASP A 22 -6.62 -2.65 8.78
C ASP A 22 -5.18 -2.17 8.87
N LEU A 23 -4.35 -2.52 7.87
CA LEU A 23 -2.97 -2.05 7.81
C LEU A 23 -2.89 -0.52 7.79
N GLU A 24 -3.71 0.11 6.97
CA GLU A 24 -3.75 1.57 6.88
C GLU A 24 -4.17 2.22 8.20
N ALA A 25 -5.14 1.64 8.88
CA ALA A 25 -5.61 2.15 10.17
C ALA A 25 -4.54 2.04 11.25
N ARG A 26 -3.69 1.01 11.19
CA ARG A 26 -2.62 0.78 12.19
C ARG A 26 -1.39 1.64 11.95
N ARG A 27 -1.15 2.08 10.72
CA ARG A 27 0.10 2.73 10.35
C ARG A 27 -0.08 4.01 9.54
N PRO A 28 -0.77 5.02 10.08
CA PRO A 28 -0.84 6.31 9.40
C PRO A 28 0.54 6.96 9.30
N THR A 29 0.80 7.67 8.23
CA THR A 29 2.04 8.43 8.07
C THR A 29 1.79 9.72 7.28
N PRO A 30 2.45 10.85 7.68
CA PRO A 30 2.33 12.10 6.93
C PRO A 30 3.04 12.06 5.56
N PHE A 31 3.85 11.04 5.31
CA PHE A 31 4.60 10.91 4.05
C PHE A 31 3.78 10.29 2.93
N LYS A 32 2.63 9.72 3.24
CA LYS A 32 1.68 9.21 2.26
C LYS A 32 0.58 10.26 2.07
N LEU A 33 0.60 10.93 0.93
CA LEU A 33 -0.24 12.11 0.67
C LEU A 33 -1.62 11.74 0.14
N ALA A 34 -1.74 10.61 -0.54
CA ALA A 34 -3.00 10.14 -1.09
C ALA A 34 -2.97 8.63 -1.25
N GLN A 35 -4.15 8.00 -1.17
CA GLN A 35 -4.28 6.58 -1.35
C GLN A 35 -5.66 6.25 -1.94
N SER A 36 -5.68 5.24 -2.80
CA SER A 36 -6.90 4.65 -3.31
C SER A 36 -6.78 3.14 -3.19
N ILE A 37 -7.80 2.50 -2.65
CA ILE A 37 -7.88 1.05 -2.48
C ILE A 37 -9.14 0.58 -3.18
N ALA A 38 -9.03 -0.38 -4.07
CA ALA A 38 -10.18 -0.89 -4.81
C ALA A 38 -10.13 -2.42 -4.95
N PRO A 39 -11.31 -3.08 -4.87
CA PRO A 39 -11.39 -4.49 -5.16
C PRO A 39 -11.20 -4.75 -6.66
N THR A 40 -10.64 -5.92 -6.97
CA THR A 40 -10.53 -6.44 -8.33
C THR A 40 -11.11 -7.85 -8.36
N GLU A 41 -11.24 -8.45 -9.54
CA GLU A 41 -11.73 -9.83 -9.64
C GLU A 41 -10.80 -10.82 -8.94
N SER A 42 -9.49 -10.57 -8.97
CA SER A 42 -8.49 -11.49 -8.43
C SER A 42 -7.93 -11.05 -7.08
N GLY A 43 -8.34 -9.91 -6.54
CA GLY A 43 -7.81 -9.40 -5.28
C GLY A 43 -8.09 -7.92 -5.06
N VAL A 44 -7.02 -7.14 -4.88
CA VAL A 44 -7.10 -5.71 -4.54
C VAL A 44 -6.00 -4.95 -5.27
N VAL A 45 -6.31 -3.75 -5.72
CA VAL A 45 -5.32 -2.79 -6.22
C VAL A 45 -5.25 -1.60 -5.27
N VAL A 46 -4.02 -1.17 -4.97
CA VAL A 46 -3.75 -0.01 -4.11
C VAL A 46 -2.89 0.98 -4.89
N ALA A 47 -3.32 2.22 -4.96
CA ALA A 47 -2.53 3.31 -5.51
C ALA A 47 -2.16 4.26 -4.37
N THR A 48 -0.87 4.51 -4.19
CA THR A 48 -0.39 5.42 -3.14
C THR A 48 0.50 6.49 -3.74
N PHE A 49 0.40 7.70 -3.20
CA PHE A 49 1.28 8.80 -3.57
C PHE A 49 2.10 9.22 -2.34
N TRP A 50 3.42 9.13 -2.47
CA TRP A 50 4.36 9.40 -1.39
C TRP A 50 5.12 10.70 -1.63
N THR A 51 5.57 11.32 -0.56
CA THR A 51 6.39 12.55 -0.62
C THR A 51 7.70 12.33 -1.35
N SER A 52 8.32 11.15 -1.18
CA SER A 52 9.55 10.77 -1.88
C SER A 52 9.78 9.26 -1.76
N ALA A 53 10.66 8.72 -2.60
CA ALA A 53 11.08 7.33 -2.50
C ALA A 53 11.81 7.06 -1.17
N GLU A 54 12.61 8.00 -0.70
CA GLU A 54 13.35 7.87 0.56
C GLU A 54 12.39 7.76 1.75
N ASP A 55 11.35 8.59 1.79
CA ASP A 55 10.37 8.57 2.86
C ASP A 55 9.59 7.25 2.87
N ARG A 56 9.24 6.75 1.69
CA ARG A 56 8.57 5.44 1.56
C ARG A 56 9.46 4.31 2.05
N ASP A 57 10.72 4.30 1.63
CA ASP A 57 11.66 3.25 2.01
C ASP A 57 11.90 3.26 3.53
N ALA A 58 12.05 4.44 4.12
CA ALA A 58 12.21 4.58 5.56
C ALA A 58 10.99 4.02 6.31
N TYR A 59 9.78 4.36 5.86
CA TYR A 59 8.54 3.88 6.46
C TYR A 59 8.44 2.34 6.38
N GLN A 60 8.73 1.76 5.21
CA GLN A 60 8.62 0.33 5.00
C GLN A 60 9.73 -0.47 5.70
N SER A 61 10.84 0.18 6.03
CA SER A 61 11.95 -0.45 6.73
C SER A 61 11.77 -0.48 8.26
N GLU A 62 10.76 0.22 8.79
CA GLU A 62 10.49 0.19 10.22
C GLU A 62 10.00 -1.19 10.65
N PRO A 63 10.48 -1.72 11.81
CA PRO A 63 10.02 -3.03 12.31
C PRO A 63 8.51 -3.12 12.47
N GLU A 64 7.87 -2.02 12.84
CA GLU A 64 6.41 -1.90 13.00
C GLU A 64 5.67 -2.22 11.71
N HIS A 65 6.26 -1.96 10.56
CA HIS A 65 5.65 -2.27 9.28
C HIS A 65 5.51 -3.77 9.08
N ARG A 66 6.58 -4.51 9.35
CA ARG A 66 6.55 -5.98 9.27
C ARG A 66 5.56 -6.57 10.26
N GLU A 67 5.55 -6.07 11.50
CA GLU A 67 4.61 -6.51 12.51
C GLU A 67 3.16 -6.28 12.07
N ALA A 68 2.86 -5.12 11.49
CA ALA A 68 1.53 -4.82 10.99
C ALA A 68 1.14 -5.73 9.82
N LEU A 69 2.06 -6.00 8.90
CA LEU A 69 1.81 -6.92 7.79
C LEU A 69 1.44 -8.32 8.29
N GLN A 70 2.12 -8.79 9.33
CA GLN A 70 1.85 -10.10 9.93
C GLN A 70 0.54 -10.09 10.73
N SER A 71 0.31 -9.07 11.55
CA SER A 71 -0.85 -9.00 12.45
C SER A 71 -2.17 -8.85 11.71
N THR A 72 -2.16 -8.18 10.56
CA THR A 72 -3.37 -8.01 9.74
C THR A 72 -3.74 -9.26 8.95
N GLY A 73 -2.81 -10.21 8.82
CA GLY A 73 -2.99 -11.40 7.99
C GLY A 73 -2.81 -11.14 6.51
N LEU A 74 -2.36 -9.95 6.12
CA LEU A 74 -2.22 -9.58 4.71
C LEU A 74 -1.25 -10.52 3.97
N LEU A 75 -0.11 -10.82 4.57
CA LEU A 75 0.89 -11.68 3.95
C LEU A 75 0.38 -13.11 3.74
N ASP A 76 -0.44 -13.61 4.66
CA ASP A 76 -1.02 -14.96 4.55
C ASP A 76 -2.12 -15.02 3.48
N ALA A 77 -2.86 -13.93 3.30
CA ALA A 77 -3.96 -13.89 2.35
C ALA A 77 -3.51 -13.67 0.90
N VAL A 78 -2.40 -12.95 0.70
CA VAL A 78 -1.90 -12.60 -0.64
C VAL A 78 -1.09 -13.75 -1.22
N THR A 79 -1.50 -14.21 -2.40
CA THR A 79 -0.81 -15.30 -3.12
C THR A 79 0.21 -14.77 -4.11
N GLU A 80 0.00 -13.58 -4.66
CA GLU A 80 0.92 -12.93 -5.58
C GLU A 80 0.81 -11.42 -5.43
N MET A 81 1.94 -10.73 -5.54
CA MET A 81 1.99 -9.29 -5.41
C MET A 81 2.85 -8.71 -6.54
N ARG A 82 2.34 -7.68 -7.21
CA ARG A 82 3.04 -6.96 -8.28
C ARG A 82 3.01 -5.48 -7.95
N SER A 83 4.14 -4.81 -8.08
CA SER A 83 4.20 -3.38 -7.86
C SER A 83 4.87 -2.65 -9.02
N ARG A 84 4.40 -1.42 -9.26
CA ARG A 84 5.00 -0.50 -10.23
C ARG A 84 5.23 0.83 -9.53
N VAL A 85 6.43 1.37 -9.70
CA VAL A 85 6.84 2.62 -9.07
C VAL A 85 7.11 3.65 -10.14
N PHE A 86 6.49 4.81 -10.01
CA PHE A 86 6.67 5.93 -10.94
C PHE A 86 7.28 7.09 -10.16
N GLU A 87 8.53 7.41 -10.46
CA GLU A 87 9.23 8.53 -9.85
C GLU A 87 8.84 9.85 -10.54
N ASP A 88 9.18 10.96 -9.93
CA ASP A 88 8.89 12.30 -10.43
C ASP A 88 7.40 12.53 -10.72
N ALA A 89 6.55 11.90 -9.92
CA ALA A 89 5.11 12.02 -10.04
C ALA A 89 4.62 13.32 -9.40
N THR A 90 3.54 13.87 -9.95
CA THR A 90 2.91 15.08 -9.42
C THR A 90 1.49 14.75 -8.96
N LEU A 91 1.17 15.12 -7.72
CA LEU A 91 -0.19 15.04 -7.20
C LEU A 91 -0.89 16.38 -7.45
N ARG A 92 -2.07 16.32 -8.07
CA ARG A 92 -2.91 17.49 -8.29
C ARG A 92 -4.30 17.24 -7.71
N LEU A 93 -4.78 18.21 -6.93
CA LEU A 93 -6.17 18.22 -6.46
C LEU A 93 -7.01 18.97 -7.48
N VAL A 94 -8.07 18.36 -7.95
CA VAL A 94 -8.95 18.90 -8.98
C VAL A 94 -10.34 19.20 -8.43
#